data_da33ecb66c560105267b6a8fa381585c
#
_entry.id   da33ecb66c560105267b6a8fa381585c
#
_cell.length_a   1.000
_cell.length_b   1.000
_cell.length_c   1.000
_cell.angle_alpha   90.00
_cell.angle_beta   90.00
_cell.angle_gamma   90.00
#
_symmetry.space_group_name_H-M   'P 1'
#
loop_
_entity.id
_entity.type
_entity.pdbx_description
1 polymer ?
#
loop_
_entity_poly.entity_id
_entity_poly.type
_entity_poly.pdbx_seq_one_letter_code
_entity_poly.pdbx_strand_id
1 'polypeptide(L)'
;MKKIILSLITAILLVPTTVKADEGMWFLMFIERLNHRDMQKMGLQLTSEEIYSINHSSIKDAIVQFNGGCTAEIVSNQGLVLTNHHCGYDAIAEVSTPKDNYLRDGFWAKDKKAEIKPSSLYVRFFVRMDDVSKRILSKVTDSMNEAEREKAINQEIAKIQKENDEGGKYTVSVRSFFQGN
;
A
#
# COMPACT_ATOMS: atom_id res chain seq x y z
N MET A 1 -5.41 40.70 42.26
CA MET A 1 -4.65 39.43 42.25
C MET A 1 -5.42 38.28 41.57
N LYS A 2 -6.65 37.90 42.01
CA LYS A 2 -7.40 36.78 41.37
C LYS A 2 -7.61 36.94 39.85
N LYS A 3 -7.92 38.14 39.36
CA LYS A 3 -8.12 38.40 37.91
C LYS A 3 -6.83 38.25 37.09
N ILE A 4 -5.67 38.62 37.67
CA ILE A 4 -4.38 38.46 37.01
C ILE A 4 -3.98 36.98 36.91
N ILE A 5 -4.22 36.23 37.99
CA ILE A 5 -3.97 34.77 38.03
C ILE A 5 -4.85 34.07 37.01
N LEU A 6 -6.14 34.42 36.91
CA LEU A 6 -7.06 33.85 35.95
C LEU A 6 -6.64 34.16 34.49
N SER A 7 -6.22 35.39 34.21
CA SER A 7 -5.72 35.77 32.89
C SER A 7 -4.42 35.04 32.52
N LEU A 8 -3.53 34.81 33.48
CA LEU A 8 -2.29 34.04 33.25
C LEU A 8 -2.62 32.55 32.95
N ILE A 9 -3.55 31.95 33.69
CA ILE A 9 -3.98 30.57 33.45
C ILE A 9 -4.63 30.45 32.04
N THR A 10 -5.49 31.41 31.67
CA THR A 10 -6.13 31.40 30.35
C THR A 10 -5.09 31.58 29.23
N ALA A 11 -4.07 32.43 29.42
CA ALA A 11 -2.99 32.59 28.44
C ALA A 11 -2.15 31.32 28.27
N ILE A 12 -1.89 30.57 29.35
CA ILE A 12 -1.16 29.28 29.30
C ILE A 12 -1.99 28.21 28.58
N LEU A 13 -3.31 28.19 28.74
CA LEU A 13 -4.21 27.25 28.06
C LEU A 13 -4.40 27.55 26.57
N LEU A 14 -4.07 28.75 26.11
CA LEU A 14 -4.15 29.18 24.72
C LEU A 14 -2.84 29.02 23.94
N VAL A 15 -1.78 28.49 24.56
CA VAL A 15 -0.56 28.16 23.83
C VAL A 15 -0.88 27.04 22.85
N PRO A 16 -0.85 27.27 21.53
CA PRO A 16 -1.09 26.20 20.57
C PRO A 16 0.03 25.17 20.71
N THR A 17 -0.31 23.98 21.16
CA THR A 17 0.60 22.85 21.00
C THR A 17 0.72 22.59 19.52
N THR A 18 1.89 22.81 18.94
CA THR A 18 2.16 22.42 17.57
C THR A 18 2.08 20.89 17.49
N VAL A 19 0.93 20.38 17.05
CA VAL A 19 0.81 18.96 16.70
C VAL A 19 1.67 18.77 15.46
N LYS A 20 2.79 18.11 15.62
CA LYS A 20 3.62 17.69 14.50
C LYS A 20 2.98 16.41 13.94
N ALA A 21 2.33 16.55 12.79
CA ALA A 21 1.87 15.39 12.05
C ALA A 21 3.06 14.82 11.25
N ASP A 22 3.22 13.51 11.31
CA ASP A 22 4.19 12.83 10.47
C ASP A 22 3.65 12.73 9.04
N GLU A 23 4.53 12.89 8.06
CA GLU A 23 4.20 12.67 6.65
C GLU A 23 3.97 11.18 6.40
N GLY A 24 3.17 10.86 5.39
CA GLY A 24 2.82 9.48 5.04
C GLY A 24 3.22 9.10 3.62
N MET A 25 2.88 7.85 3.24
CA MET A 25 3.09 7.30 1.90
C MET A 25 4.57 7.18 1.49
N TRP A 26 5.40 6.73 2.41
CA TRP A 26 6.81 6.45 2.17
C TRP A 26 6.99 5.19 1.31
N PHE A 27 7.98 5.24 0.40
CA PHE A 27 8.35 4.05 -0.37
C PHE A 27 9.01 3.00 0.52
N LEU A 28 8.45 1.81 0.57
CA LEU A 28 8.98 0.71 1.39
C LEU A 28 10.41 0.34 1.04
N MET A 29 10.80 0.42 -0.23
CA MET A 29 12.18 0.17 -0.66
C MET A 29 13.20 1.13 -0.05
N PHE A 30 12.75 2.26 0.47
CA PHE A 30 13.60 3.28 1.10
C PHE A 30 13.40 3.39 2.61
N ILE A 31 12.63 2.48 3.23
CA ILE A 31 12.23 2.58 4.64
C ILE A 31 13.44 2.73 5.58
N GLU A 32 14.51 1.97 5.36
CA GLU A 32 15.72 2.03 6.16
C GLU A 32 16.34 3.43 6.15
N ARG A 33 16.38 4.07 4.98
CA ARG A 33 17.03 5.37 4.79
C ARG A 33 16.15 6.53 5.22
N LEU A 34 14.83 6.42 5.00
CA LEU A 34 13.94 7.57 5.17
C LEU A 34 13.38 7.68 6.59
N ASN A 35 12.77 6.64 7.11
CA ASN A 35 11.94 6.78 8.31
C ASN A 35 12.04 5.66 9.34
N HIS A 36 12.75 4.56 9.07
CA HIS A 36 12.90 3.45 10.02
C HIS A 36 13.44 3.91 11.39
N ARG A 37 14.43 4.80 11.40
CA ARG A 37 15.01 5.36 12.62
C ARG A 37 13.99 6.13 13.47
N ASP A 38 13.10 6.87 12.86
CA ASP A 38 12.07 7.62 13.57
C ASP A 38 10.96 6.69 14.07
N MET A 39 10.61 5.67 13.29
CA MET A 39 9.71 4.60 13.74
C MET A 39 10.26 3.85 14.96
N GLN A 40 11.58 3.59 15.00
CA GLN A 40 12.24 2.98 16.17
C GLN A 40 12.15 3.88 17.42
N LYS A 41 12.31 5.20 17.29
CA LYS A 41 12.12 6.15 18.39
C LYS A 41 10.69 6.14 18.94
N MET A 42 9.71 5.83 18.08
CA MET A 42 8.30 5.66 18.47
C MET A 42 7.98 4.27 19.04
N GLY A 43 8.97 3.36 19.10
CA GLY A 43 8.81 2.05 19.73
C GLY A 43 8.81 0.87 18.77
N LEU A 44 9.04 1.07 17.46
CA LEU A 44 9.16 -0.03 16.50
C LEU A 44 10.33 -0.93 16.88
N GLN A 45 10.06 -2.24 16.99
CA GLN A 45 11.07 -3.27 17.31
C GLN A 45 11.57 -4.01 16.06
N LEU A 46 10.84 -3.90 14.93
CA LEU A 46 11.17 -4.58 13.69
C LEU A 46 12.33 -3.89 12.98
N THR A 47 13.17 -4.67 12.33
CA THR A 47 14.18 -4.18 11.40
C THR A 47 13.54 -3.75 10.07
N SER A 48 14.25 -2.97 9.29
CA SER A 48 13.81 -2.59 7.94
C SER A 48 13.63 -3.81 7.03
N GLU A 49 14.49 -4.83 7.16
CA GLU A 49 14.38 -6.08 6.39
C GLU A 49 13.16 -6.93 6.80
N GLU A 50 12.80 -6.96 8.08
CA GLU A 50 11.59 -7.66 8.53
C GLU A 50 10.32 -6.98 7.99
N ILE A 51 10.36 -5.69 7.72
CA ILE A 51 9.24 -4.95 7.11
C ILE A 51 9.22 -5.12 5.59
N TYR A 52 10.36 -4.92 4.94
CA TYR A 52 10.51 -5.01 3.49
C TYR A 52 11.83 -5.66 3.10
N SER A 53 11.79 -6.82 2.51
CA SER A 53 12.93 -7.48 1.87
C SER A 53 12.53 -8.06 0.51
N ILE A 54 13.44 -8.01 -0.45
CA ILE A 54 13.33 -8.71 -1.74
C ILE A 54 14.05 -10.05 -1.72
N ASN A 55 14.94 -10.27 -0.74
CA ASN A 55 15.78 -11.44 -0.63
C ASN A 55 15.27 -12.46 0.40
N HIS A 56 14.51 -11.99 1.39
CA HIS A 56 13.99 -12.77 2.50
C HIS A 56 12.50 -12.52 2.70
N SER A 57 11.83 -13.44 3.37
CA SER A 57 10.44 -13.23 3.78
C SER A 57 10.34 -12.04 4.74
N SER A 58 9.35 -11.19 4.52
CA SER A 58 9.11 -9.98 5.30
C SER A 58 7.62 -9.72 5.42
N ILE A 59 7.22 -8.75 6.24
CA ILE A 59 5.80 -8.37 6.41
C ILE A 59 5.13 -8.03 5.07
N LYS A 60 5.87 -7.44 4.11
CA LYS A 60 5.32 -7.15 2.78
C LYS A 60 4.69 -8.36 2.10
N ASP A 61 5.17 -9.57 2.37
CA ASP A 61 4.67 -10.80 1.72
C ASP A 61 3.30 -11.25 2.26
N ALA A 62 2.96 -10.79 3.48
CA ALA A 62 1.65 -11.03 4.06
C ALA A 62 0.61 -9.97 3.63
N ILE A 63 1.05 -8.81 3.17
CA ILE A 63 0.16 -7.72 2.76
C ILE A 63 -0.10 -7.82 1.25
N VAL A 64 -1.37 -7.87 0.88
CA VAL A 64 -1.78 -8.10 -0.51
C VAL A 64 -2.75 -7.04 -0.99
N GLN A 65 -2.77 -6.80 -2.29
CA GLN A 65 -3.85 -6.07 -2.93
C GLN A 65 -5.04 -7.01 -3.10
N PHE A 66 -6.16 -6.64 -2.50
CA PHE A 66 -7.40 -7.40 -2.55
C PHE A 66 -8.34 -6.81 -3.61
N ASN A 67 -8.74 -7.64 -4.55
CA ASN A 67 -9.68 -7.34 -5.63
C ASN A 67 -9.39 -6.02 -6.39
N GLY A 68 -8.10 -5.69 -6.56
CA GLY A 68 -7.63 -4.55 -7.36
C GLY A 68 -7.70 -3.17 -6.70
N GLY A 69 -8.40 -3.00 -5.58
CA GLY A 69 -8.59 -1.68 -4.96
C GLY A 69 -8.35 -1.60 -3.47
N CYS A 70 -8.44 -2.72 -2.77
CA CYS A 70 -8.29 -2.78 -1.32
C CYS A 70 -6.96 -3.40 -0.90
N THR A 71 -6.64 -3.25 0.38
CA THR A 71 -5.56 -3.98 1.07
C THR A 71 -6.15 -5.09 1.92
N ALA A 72 -5.45 -6.20 2.02
CA ALA A 72 -5.78 -7.31 2.91
C ALA A 72 -4.50 -7.92 3.48
N GLU A 73 -4.64 -8.66 4.58
CA GLU A 73 -3.55 -9.34 5.25
C GLU A 73 -3.78 -10.85 5.28
N ILE A 74 -2.75 -11.62 4.91
CA ILE A 74 -2.74 -13.08 5.05
C ILE A 74 -2.15 -13.40 6.42
N VAL A 75 -2.99 -13.91 7.32
CA VAL A 75 -2.63 -14.09 8.74
C VAL A 75 -2.49 -15.54 9.18
N SER A 76 -2.51 -16.47 8.24
CA SER A 76 -2.25 -17.88 8.53
C SER A 76 -1.55 -18.60 7.38
N ASN A 77 -0.88 -19.70 7.71
CA ASN A 77 -0.29 -20.61 6.71
C ASN A 77 -1.32 -21.39 5.88
N GLN A 78 -2.60 -21.22 6.19
CA GLN A 78 -3.71 -21.84 5.45
C GLN A 78 -4.46 -20.83 4.57
N GLY A 79 -3.96 -19.56 4.49
CA GLY A 79 -4.52 -18.54 3.62
C GLY A 79 -5.72 -17.80 4.22
N LEU A 80 -5.83 -17.72 5.57
CA LEU A 80 -6.83 -16.84 6.18
C LEU A 80 -6.48 -15.39 5.86
N VAL A 81 -7.44 -14.69 5.23
CA VAL A 81 -7.31 -13.30 4.80
C VAL A 81 -8.19 -12.41 5.67
N LEU A 82 -7.64 -11.33 6.18
CA LEU A 82 -8.39 -10.27 6.86
C LEU A 82 -8.43 -9.04 5.94
N THR A 83 -9.58 -8.38 5.90
CA THR A 83 -9.77 -7.13 5.17
C THR A 83 -10.95 -6.35 5.74
N ASN A 84 -11.22 -5.17 5.21
CA ASN A 84 -12.38 -4.38 5.60
C ASN A 84 -13.67 -4.91 4.97
N HIS A 85 -14.80 -4.79 5.69
CA HIS A 85 -16.10 -5.24 5.21
C HIS A 85 -16.47 -4.65 3.83
N HIS A 86 -16.24 -3.34 3.62
CA HIS A 86 -16.57 -2.69 2.36
C HIS A 86 -15.77 -3.26 1.16
N CYS A 87 -14.60 -3.86 1.40
CA CYS A 87 -13.79 -4.49 0.36
C CYS A 87 -14.39 -5.84 -0.12
N GLY A 88 -15.10 -6.53 0.77
CA GLY A 88 -15.77 -7.78 0.48
C GLY A 88 -17.25 -7.66 0.14
N TYR A 89 -17.81 -6.44 0.21
CA TYR A 89 -19.26 -6.22 0.15
C TYR A 89 -19.92 -6.85 -1.08
N ASP A 90 -19.41 -6.58 -2.27
CA ASP A 90 -19.98 -7.10 -3.52
C ASP A 90 -19.87 -8.62 -3.60
N ALA A 91 -18.77 -9.19 -3.14
CA ALA A 91 -18.57 -10.63 -3.09
C ALA A 91 -19.51 -11.33 -2.08
N ILE A 92 -19.78 -10.68 -0.94
CA ILE A 92 -20.79 -11.17 0.02
C ILE A 92 -22.19 -11.06 -0.56
N ALA A 93 -22.48 -9.97 -1.28
CA ALA A 93 -23.77 -9.77 -1.97
C ALA A 93 -23.99 -10.85 -3.05
N GLU A 94 -22.95 -11.17 -3.84
CA GLU A 94 -22.99 -12.19 -4.90
C GLU A 94 -23.45 -13.56 -4.37
N VAL A 95 -23.00 -13.94 -3.18
CA VAL A 95 -23.32 -15.25 -2.58
C VAL A 95 -24.53 -15.22 -1.63
N SER A 96 -25.10 -14.03 -1.41
CA SER A 96 -26.29 -13.85 -0.57
C SER A 96 -27.58 -14.11 -1.36
N THR A 97 -28.58 -14.65 -0.66
CA THR A 97 -29.94 -14.86 -1.19
C THR A 97 -30.98 -14.25 -0.25
N PRO A 98 -32.24 -14.08 -0.67
CA PRO A 98 -33.30 -13.63 0.26
C PRO A 98 -33.45 -14.51 1.49
N LYS A 99 -33.13 -15.81 1.37
CA LYS A 99 -33.19 -16.79 2.47
C LYS A 99 -31.95 -16.76 3.35
N ASP A 100 -30.77 -16.65 2.71
CA ASP A 100 -29.47 -16.66 3.39
C ASP A 100 -28.79 -15.31 3.12
N ASN A 101 -29.18 -14.29 3.89
CA ASN A 101 -28.69 -12.92 3.72
C ASN A 101 -27.42 -12.66 4.53
N TYR A 102 -26.29 -13.06 3.95
CA TYR A 102 -24.98 -12.94 4.61
C TYR A 102 -24.54 -11.50 4.84
N LEU A 103 -25.03 -10.53 4.06
CA LEU A 103 -24.76 -9.11 4.31
C LEU A 103 -25.43 -8.62 5.61
N ARG A 104 -26.65 -9.11 5.90
CA ARG A 104 -27.39 -8.74 7.09
C ARG A 104 -27.00 -9.58 8.30
N ASP A 105 -26.90 -10.88 8.11
CA ASP A 105 -26.82 -11.86 9.20
C ASP A 105 -25.37 -12.27 9.52
N GLY A 106 -24.44 -11.96 8.63
CA GLY A 106 -23.08 -12.46 8.67
C GLY A 106 -23.00 -13.94 8.26
N PHE A 107 -21.76 -14.43 8.17
CA PHE A 107 -21.49 -15.84 7.90
C PHE A 107 -20.21 -16.28 8.60
N TRP A 108 -20.25 -17.45 9.21
CA TRP A 108 -19.07 -18.06 9.81
C TRP A 108 -19.00 -19.53 9.39
N ALA A 109 -18.00 -19.87 8.58
CA ALA A 109 -17.74 -21.25 8.19
C ALA A 109 -17.25 -22.06 9.41
N LYS A 110 -17.89 -23.19 9.69
CA LYS A 110 -17.49 -24.10 10.79
C LYS A 110 -16.21 -24.87 10.47
N ASP A 111 -15.97 -25.12 9.23
CA ASP A 111 -14.77 -25.76 8.69
C ASP A 111 -14.53 -25.29 7.24
N LYS A 112 -13.39 -25.69 6.65
CA LYS A 112 -13.02 -25.31 5.28
C LYS A 112 -14.00 -25.79 4.19
N LYS A 113 -14.76 -26.88 4.43
CA LYS A 113 -15.73 -27.37 3.46
C LYS A 113 -16.99 -26.53 3.44
N ALA A 114 -17.27 -25.84 4.55
CA ALA A 114 -18.39 -24.92 4.69
C ALA A 114 -18.07 -23.52 4.15
N GLU A 115 -16.83 -23.21 3.77
CA GLU A 115 -16.48 -21.92 3.18
C GLU A 115 -17.20 -21.72 1.85
N ILE A 116 -17.77 -20.52 1.69
CA ILE A 116 -18.42 -20.11 0.45
C ILE A 116 -17.40 -19.37 -0.40
N LYS A 117 -17.12 -19.87 -1.59
CA LYS A 117 -16.15 -19.28 -2.52
C LYS A 117 -16.85 -18.32 -3.49
N PRO A 118 -16.64 -16.99 -3.36
CA PRO A 118 -17.04 -16.05 -4.39
C PRO A 118 -16.28 -16.29 -5.70
N SER A 119 -16.91 -16.03 -6.84
CA SER A 119 -16.31 -16.32 -8.16
C SER A 119 -15.29 -15.27 -8.59
N SER A 120 -15.39 -14.06 -8.08
CA SER A 120 -14.71 -12.87 -8.62
C SER A 120 -13.49 -12.40 -7.80
N LEU A 121 -13.24 -12.98 -6.61
CA LEU A 121 -12.18 -12.49 -5.72
C LEU A 121 -10.80 -13.04 -6.10
N TYR A 122 -9.82 -12.14 -6.05
CA TYR A 122 -8.41 -12.47 -6.19
C TYR A 122 -7.54 -11.58 -5.30
N VAL A 123 -6.33 -12.04 -5.03
CA VAL A 123 -5.29 -11.25 -4.37
C VAL A 123 -4.07 -11.13 -5.27
N ARG A 124 -3.37 -10.00 -5.17
CA ARG A 124 -2.08 -9.79 -5.81
C ARG A 124 -1.02 -9.57 -4.74
N PHE A 125 0.04 -10.35 -4.82
CA PHE A 125 1.20 -10.21 -3.96
C PHE A 125 2.13 -9.14 -4.51
N PHE A 126 2.64 -8.29 -3.64
CA PHE A 126 3.66 -7.32 -3.98
C PHE A 126 5.03 -8.01 -4.01
N VAL A 127 5.59 -8.18 -5.19
CA VAL A 127 6.88 -8.87 -5.35
C VAL A 127 8.03 -7.93 -5.02
N ARG A 128 8.18 -6.83 -5.77
CA ARG A 128 9.25 -5.84 -5.57
C ARG A 128 8.91 -4.51 -6.22
N MET A 129 9.68 -3.49 -5.84
CA MET A 129 9.71 -2.18 -6.47
C MET A 129 11.16 -1.83 -6.79
N ASP A 130 11.39 -1.35 -8.00
CA ASP A 130 12.71 -0.94 -8.49
C ASP A 130 12.66 0.52 -8.95
N ASP A 131 13.73 1.29 -8.66
CA ASP A 131 13.91 2.62 -9.23
C ASP A 131 14.49 2.51 -10.63
N VAL A 132 13.70 2.88 -11.61
CA VAL A 132 14.07 2.86 -13.04
C VAL A 132 14.32 4.25 -13.63
N SER A 133 14.35 5.29 -12.78
CA SER A 133 14.50 6.70 -13.18
C SER A 133 15.72 6.91 -14.07
N LYS A 134 16.89 6.43 -13.67
CA LYS A 134 18.13 6.57 -14.44
C LYS A 134 18.02 5.95 -15.83
N ARG A 135 17.38 4.79 -15.93
CA ARG A 135 17.19 4.07 -17.19
C ARG A 135 16.27 4.85 -18.13
N ILE A 136 15.13 5.32 -17.62
CA ILE A 136 14.16 6.08 -18.40
C ILE A 136 14.74 7.41 -18.83
N LEU A 137 15.33 8.19 -17.90
CA LEU A 137 15.86 9.51 -18.18
C LEU A 137 17.07 9.48 -19.13
N SER A 138 17.82 8.37 -19.20
CA SER A 138 18.89 8.20 -20.19
C SER A 138 18.42 8.21 -21.65
N LYS A 139 17.11 8.09 -21.89
CA LYS A 139 16.50 8.15 -23.23
C LYS A 139 16.02 9.55 -23.60
N VAL A 140 16.15 10.50 -22.70
CA VAL A 140 15.71 11.89 -22.87
C VAL A 140 16.92 12.80 -23.01
N THR A 141 16.86 13.72 -23.95
CA THR A 141 17.90 14.75 -24.17
C THR A 141 17.30 16.15 -24.11
N ASP A 142 18.13 17.14 -23.80
CA ASP A 142 17.69 18.55 -23.70
C ASP A 142 17.18 19.12 -25.04
N SER A 143 17.54 18.51 -26.16
CA SER A 143 17.11 18.91 -27.50
C SER A 143 15.70 18.41 -27.87
N MET A 144 15.13 17.51 -27.11
CA MET A 144 13.79 16.95 -27.39
C MET A 144 12.70 17.95 -26.99
N ASN A 145 11.71 18.11 -27.88
CA ASN A 145 10.47 18.77 -27.52
C ASN A 145 9.61 17.84 -26.61
N GLU A 146 8.52 18.36 -26.04
CA GLU A 146 7.71 17.62 -25.07
C GLU A 146 7.12 16.33 -25.66
N ALA A 147 6.64 16.35 -26.90
CA ALA A 147 6.07 15.17 -27.56
C ALA A 147 7.12 14.07 -27.80
N GLU A 148 8.33 14.46 -28.20
CA GLU A 148 9.45 13.54 -28.39
C GLU A 148 9.91 12.94 -27.05
N ARG A 149 9.97 13.76 -26.00
CA ARG A 149 10.29 13.36 -24.65
C ARG A 149 9.28 12.32 -24.14
N GLU A 150 7.99 12.63 -24.22
CA GLU A 150 6.92 11.72 -23.79
C GLU A 150 6.96 10.39 -24.54
N LYS A 151 7.17 10.44 -25.86
CA LYS A 151 7.30 9.24 -26.69
C LYS A 151 8.48 8.38 -26.28
N ALA A 152 9.66 8.96 -26.02
CA ALA A 152 10.85 8.24 -25.59
C ALA A 152 10.63 7.58 -24.22
N ILE A 153 10.02 8.29 -23.27
CA ILE A 153 9.67 7.77 -21.94
C ILE A 153 8.70 6.58 -22.09
N ASN A 154 7.59 6.74 -22.81
CA ASN A 154 6.59 5.70 -22.97
C ASN A 154 7.13 4.45 -23.67
N GLN A 155 8.02 4.60 -24.64
CA GLN A 155 8.69 3.48 -25.29
C GLN A 155 9.58 2.69 -24.32
N GLU A 156 10.34 3.38 -23.47
CA GLU A 156 11.20 2.72 -22.50
C GLU A 156 10.37 2.05 -21.38
N ILE A 157 9.29 2.70 -20.94
CA ILE A 157 8.32 2.09 -20.00
C ILE A 157 7.79 0.77 -20.57
N ALA A 158 7.34 0.75 -21.82
CA ALA A 158 6.81 -0.46 -22.46
C ALA A 158 7.85 -1.59 -22.52
N LYS A 159 9.13 -1.26 -22.76
CA LYS A 159 10.23 -2.24 -22.73
C LYS A 159 10.44 -2.80 -21.34
N ILE A 160 10.51 -1.94 -20.32
CA ILE A 160 10.67 -2.36 -18.92
C ILE A 160 9.54 -3.30 -18.50
N GLN A 161 8.31 -2.96 -18.84
CA GLN A 161 7.14 -3.80 -18.53
C GLN A 161 7.26 -5.18 -19.19
N LYS A 162 7.59 -5.22 -20.48
CA LYS A 162 7.72 -6.46 -21.25
C LYS A 162 8.89 -7.34 -20.77
N GLU A 163 10.01 -6.74 -20.37
CA GLU A 163 11.17 -7.48 -19.89
C GLU A 163 10.95 -8.13 -18.53
N ASN A 164 10.04 -7.57 -17.72
CA ASN A 164 9.81 -8.00 -16.33
C ASN A 164 8.48 -8.75 -16.11
N ASP A 165 7.66 -8.91 -17.14
CA ASP A 165 6.39 -9.65 -17.01
C ASP A 165 6.57 -11.18 -16.97
N GLU A 166 7.74 -11.67 -17.34
CA GLU A 166 8.06 -13.10 -17.41
C GLU A 166 6.99 -13.93 -18.13
N GLY A 167 6.53 -13.45 -19.29
CA GLY A 167 5.52 -14.15 -20.06
C GLY A 167 4.12 -14.10 -19.46
N GLY A 168 3.80 -13.04 -18.74
CA GLY A 168 2.50 -12.82 -18.10
C GLY A 168 2.40 -13.35 -16.68
N LYS A 169 3.50 -13.85 -16.10
CA LYS A 169 3.55 -14.30 -14.72
C LYS A 169 3.36 -13.15 -13.73
N TYR A 170 3.88 -11.96 -14.07
CA TYR A 170 3.80 -10.77 -13.23
C TYR A 170 3.00 -9.65 -13.90
N THR A 171 2.26 -8.90 -13.10
CA THR A 171 1.72 -7.61 -13.52
C THR A 171 2.76 -6.53 -13.22
N VAL A 172 3.36 -5.96 -14.26
CA VAL A 172 4.38 -4.92 -14.14
C VAL A 172 3.77 -3.56 -14.45
N SER A 173 3.96 -2.60 -13.56
CA SER A 173 3.55 -1.21 -13.81
C SER A 173 4.71 -0.26 -13.51
N VAL A 174 4.92 0.71 -14.39
CA VAL A 174 5.86 1.82 -14.17
C VAL A 174 5.04 3.08 -13.92
N ARG A 175 5.40 3.80 -12.86
CA ARG A 175 4.71 5.03 -12.46
C ARG A 175 5.73 6.12 -12.21
N SER A 176 5.44 7.34 -12.67
CA SER A 176 6.20 8.52 -12.26
C SER A 176 5.65 9.04 -10.92
N PHE A 177 6.56 9.48 -10.07
CA PHE A 177 6.25 10.16 -8.83
C PHE A 177 6.77 11.59 -8.89
N PHE A 178 6.16 12.48 -8.13
CA PHE A 178 6.56 13.90 -8.09
C PHE A 178 6.65 14.55 -9.47
N GLN A 179 5.71 14.21 -10.38
CA GLN A 179 5.69 14.69 -11.77
C GLN A 179 6.96 14.34 -12.58
N GLY A 180 7.69 13.30 -12.17
CA GLY A 180 8.91 12.87 -12.84
C GLY A 180 10.18 13.62 -12.39
N ASN A 181 10.11 14.34 -11.27
CA ASN A 181 11.27 15.01 -10.66
C ASN A 181 11.96 14.13 -9.63
#